data_6ef8a656827132a91ea0b3e5efee97da
#
_entry.id   6ef8a656827132a91ea0b3e5efee97da
#
_cell.length_a   1.000
_cell.length_b   1.000
_cell.length_c   1.000
_cell.angle_alpha   90.00
_cell.angle_beta   90.00
_cell.angle_gamma   90.00
#
_symmetry.space_group_name_H-M   'P 1'
#
loop_
_entity.id
_entity.type
_entity.pdbx_description
1 polymer ?
#
loop_
_entity_poly.entity_id
_entity_poly.type
_entity_poly.pdbx_seq_one_letter_code
_entity_poly.pdbx_strand_id
1 'polypeptide(L)'
;MGDERTTKIENAYLGWRSMDALSQLGENALDVSAGRQTVVVGDGFLIAGDALNLGRGLLDGRVSRGGAYYLTGRRAFDKTAILRWGGERGLRGDLMWLESDNPAQAKPELGVATLEHVVDEGTLGLTLIKVLDTDRELGELLYPERRGMKVASLRGQGNMGVPNLFLAAERAWEDKRDGNESAWYLEAGWTFTELPGKPSINYRYSRFSEGYDPLFYGNGRALGTWFQGEVASNYAGPFNTNTAVHHVGLKASVMDGLNLGALVYSFDTLDRSLGNRDGREIDIYAEWNIDPHWTLLPLLGFYKPQRSVSGGGTQLGDDRTNLYAQLLAVWSY
;
A
#
# COMPACT_ATOMS: atom_id res chain seq x y z
N MET A 1 13.48 23.60 1.50
CA MET A 1 12.85 22.75 0.46
C MET A 1 13.85 22.64 -0.67
N GLY A 2 14.29 21.42 -1.00
CA GLY A 2 15.20 21.20 -2.11
C GLY A 2 14.45 21.33 -3.42
N ASP A 3 15.06 22.00 -4.40
CA ASP A 3 14.61 22.04 -5.80
C ASP A 3 14.85 20.66 -6.45
N GLU A 4 13.99 19.70 -6.17
CA GLU A 4 14.07 18.41 -6.84
C GLU A 4 13.32 18.48 -8.18
N ARG A 5 14.09 18.65 -9.26
CA ARG A 5 13.58 18.54 -10.63
C ARG A 5 14.06 17.21 -11.20
N THR A 6 13.11 16.32 -11.45
CA THR A 6 13.43 15.02 -12.04
C THR A 6 12.43 14.73 -13.16
N THR A 7 12.94 14.33 -14.31
CA THR A 7 12.16 13.78 -15.42
C THR A 7 12.62 12.36 -15.63
N LYS A 8 11.75 11.39 -15.47
CA LYS A 8 12.02 9.98 -15.68
C LYS A 8 10.87 9.32 -16.43
N ILE A 9 11.18 8.28 -17.17
CA ILE A 9 10.16 7.39 -17.75
C ILE A 9 9.68 6.50 -16.62
N GLU A 10 8.38 6.57 -16.33
CA GLU A 10 7.79 5.78 -15.22
C GLU A 10 7.51 4.35 -15.65
N ASN A 11 6.92 4.13 -16.81
CA ASN A 11 6.67 2.79 -17.34
C ASN A 11 7.28 2.65 -18.73
N ALA A 12 8.08 1.60 -18.94
CA ALA A 12 8.68 1.23 -20.21
C ALA A 12 8.93 -0.28 -20.21
N TYR A 13 7.97 -1.04 -20.74
CA TYR A 13 8.05 -2.50 -20.81
C TYR A 13 7.49 -3.03 -22.12
N LEU A 14 7.89 -4.23 -22.44
CA LEU A 14 7.35 -5.04 -23.54
C LEU A 14 6.69 -6.29 -22.97
N GLY A 15 5.62 -6.73 -23.60
CA GLY A 15 4.93 -7.93 -23.20
C GLY A 15 4.30 -8.64 -24.38
N TRP A 16 3.99 -9.91 -24.17
CA TRP A 16 3.24 -10.75 -25.08
C TRP A 16 2.14 -11.49 -24.33
N ARG A 17 0.95 -11.56 -24.93
CA ARG A 17 -0.20 -12.30 -24.42
C ARG A 17 -0.60 -13.37 -25.40
N SER A 18 -1.01 -14.52 -24.89
CA SER A 18 -1.42 -15.64 -25.72
C SER A 18 -2.69 -15.38 -26.54
N MET A 19 -3.53 -14.42 -26.13
CA MET A 19 -4.86 -14.25 -26.74
C MET A 19 -5.56 -15.60 -26.88
N ASP A 20 -6.06 -15.91 -28.07
CA ASP A 20 -6.69 -17.20 -28.42
C ASP A 20 -5.69 -18.30 -28.85
N ALA A 21 -4.39 -17.98 -28.92
CA ALA A 21 -3.38 -18.93 -29.38
C ALA A 21 -3.25 -20.18 -28.50
N LEU A 22 -3.68 -20.10 -27.25
CA LEU A 22 -3.73 -21.18 -26.28
C LEU A 22 -5.17 -21.44 -25.80
N SER A 23 -6.13 -21.44 -26.73
CA SER A 23 -7.57 -21.53 -26.42
C SER A 23 -7.97 -22.72 -25.53
N GLN A 24 -7.18 -23.81 -25.53
CA GLN A 24 -7.37 -24.95 -24.64
C GLN A 24 -7.14 -24.61 -23.14
N LEU A 25 -6.37 -23.57 -22.85
CA LEU A 25 -6.07 -23.09 -21.49
C LEU A 25 -6.92 -21.87 -21.11
N GLY A 26 -7.72 -21.34 -22.03
CA GLY A 26 -8.52 -20.13 -21.88
C GLY A 26 -7.97 -18.92 -22.64
N GLU A 27 -8.77 -17.88 -22.77
CA GLU A 27 -8.36 -16.61 -23.36
C GLU A 27 -7.31 -15.94 -22.46
N ASN A 28 -6.24 -15.40 -23.07
CA ASN A 28 -5.13 -14.77 -22.36
C ASN A 28 -4.52 -15.64 -21.25
N ALA A 29 -4.53 -16.97 -21.41
CA ALA A 29 -4.05 -17.92 -20.41
C ALA A 29 -2.56 -17.75 -20.07
N LEU A 30 -1.78 -17.06 -20.90
CA LEU A 30 -0.38 -16.75 -20.66
C LEU A 30 -0.07 -15.30 -21.04
N ASP A 31 0.58 -14.58 -20.13
CA ASP A 31 1.07 -13.21 -20.31
C ASP A 31 2.53 -13.16 -19.81
N VAL A 32 3.42 -12.66 -20.64
CA VAL A 32 4.84 -12.47 -20.31
C VAL A 32 5.19 -11.02 -20.55
N SER A 33 5.81 -10.37 -19.57
CA SER A 33 6.27 -9.00 -19.72
C SER A 33 7.62 -8.78 -19.07
N ALA A 34 8.39 -7.82 -19.61
CA ALA A 34 9.68 -7.43 -19.06
C ALA A 34 9.94 -5.93 -19.27
N GLY A 35 10.59 -5.30 -18.32
CA GLY A 35 10.95 -3.88 -18.35
C GLY A 35 10.56 -3.15 -17.07
N ARG A 36 10.49 -1.82 -17.16
CA ARG A 36 10.09 -0.96 -16.05
C ARG A 36 8.58 -0.87 -15.96
N GLN A 37 7.97 -1.41 -14.90
CA GLN A 37 6.51 -1.42 -14.75
C GLN A 37 6.07 -1.45 -13.29
N THR A 38 4.87 -0.93 -13.03
CA THR A 38 4.23 -0.99 -11.73
C THR A 38 3.67 -2.40 -11.49
N VAL A 39 3.91 -2.95 -10.31
CA VAL A 39 3.41 -4.26 -9.87
C VAL A 39 2.62 -4.08 -8.60
N VAL A 40 1.41 -4.65 -8.56
CA VAL A 40 0.55 -4.70 -7.38
C VAL A 40 0.12 -6.15 -7.14
N VAL A 41 0.19 -6.61 -5.91
CA VAL A 41 -0.24 -7.96 -5.50
C VAL A 41 -1.39 -7.82 -4.51
N GLY A 42 -2.54 -8.41 -4.84
CA GLY A 42 -3.75 -8.28 -4.05
C GLY A 42 -4.18 -6.82 -3.90
N ASP A 43 -4.46 -6.39 -2.69
CA ASP A 43 -4.83 -5.00 -2.37
C ASP A 43 -3.61 -4.13 -1.98
N GLY A 44 -2.40 -4.64 -2.18
CA GLY A 44 -1.17 -3.92 -1.92
C GLY A 44 -0.66 -4.02 -0.47
N PHE A 45 -1.08 -5.01 0.29
CA PHE A 45 -0.59 -5.23 1.65
C PHE A 45 0.93 -5.46 1.71
N LEU A 46 1.49 -6.22 0.75
CA LEU A 46 2.92 -6.47 0.62
C LEU A 46 3.57 -5.68 -0.53
N ILE A 47 2.90 -5.61 -1.68
CA ILE A 47 3.43 -4.97 -2.88
C ILE A 47 2.32 -4.13 -3.54
N ALA A 48 2.52 -2.82 -3.58
CA ALA A 48 1.67 -1.85 -4.29
C ALA A 48 2.51 -0.84 -5.08
N GLY A 49 3.50 -1.33 -5.78
CA GLY A 49 4.48 -0.51 -6.48
C GLY A 49 5.61 -0.01 -5.57
N ASP A 50 6.62 0.56 -6.17
CA ASP A 50 7.83 1.08 -5.52
C ASP A 50 7.70 2.59 -5.24
N ALA A 51 6.74 2.95 -4.38
CA ALA A 51 6.29 4.34 -4.21
C ALA A 51 6.91 5.09 -3.02
N LEU A 52 7.66 4.43 -2.13
CA LEU A 52 8.25 5.11 -0.98
C LEU A 52 9.26 6.17 -1.45
N ASN A 53 9.05 7.42 -1.05
CA ASN A 53 9.95 8.52 -1.37
C ASN A 53 10.33 9.27 -0.10
N LEU A 54 11.58 9.18 0.28
CA LEU A 54 12.16 9.95 1.39
C LEU A 54 12.91 11.19 0.90
N GLY A 55 12.80 11.52 -0.39
CA GLY A 55 13.59 12.56 -1.04
C GLY A 55 15.07 12.16 -1.14
N ARG A 56 15.92 13.12 -1.49
CA ARG A 56 17.39 12.92 -1.51
C ARG A 56 18.02 13.03 -0.12
N GLY A 57 17.27 13.52 0.85
CA GLY A 57 17.79 13.98 2.11
C GLY A 57 18.25 12.91 3.09
N LEU A 58 17.83 11.67 2.92
CA LEU A 58 18.28 10.59 3.80
C LEU A 58 19.79 10.32 3.67
N LEU A 59 20.31 10.44 2.46
CA LEU A 59 21.75 10.22 2.16
C LEU A 59 22.58 11.49 2.37
N ASP A 60 21.98 12.69 2.27
CA ASP A 60 22.65 13.98 2.36
C ASP A 60 22.44 14.69 3.70
N GLY A 61 21.82 14.04 4.69
CA GLY A 61 21.44 14.66 5.96
C GLY A 61 20.31 15.71 5.85
N ARG A 62 19.69 15.81 4.68
CA ARG A 62 18.56 16.71 4.43
C ARG A 62 17.28 15.88 4.30
N VAL A 63 16.53 15.73 5.36
CA VAL A 63 15.24 15.05 5.29
C VAL A 63 14.25 15.90 4.49
N SER A 64 14.21 15.68 3.18
CA SER A 64 13.17 16.19 2.30
C SER A 64 12.20 15.07 2.01
N ARG A 65 10.98 15.19 2.47
CA ARG A 65 9.94 14.18 2.27
C ARG A 65 9.23 14.30 0.92
N GLY A 66 9.81 14.93 -0.07
CA GLY A 66 9.40 14.92 -1.48
C GLY A 66 7.91 15.14 -1.80
N GLY A 67 7.14 15.62 -0.84
CA GLY A 67 5.69 15.79 -0.97
C GLY A 67 4.87 14.57 -0.54
N ALA A 68 3.57 14.68 -0.66
CA ALA A 68 2.64 13.61 -0.32
C ALA A 68 2.90 12.36 -1.18
N TYR A 69 2.68 11.21 -0.61
CA TYR A 69 2.85 9.90 -1.24
C TYR A 69 2.20 9.77 -2.63
N TYR A 70 1.08 10.45 -2.83
CA TYR A 70 0.36 10.44 -4.11
C TYR A 70 1.04 11.26 -5.21
N LEU A 71 1.90 12.18 -4.85
CA LEU A 71 2.56 13.09 -5.77
C LEU A 71 3.91 12.57 -6.25
N THR A 72 4.33 11.42 -5.74
CA THR A 72 5.52 10.77 -6.27
C THR A 72 5.15 10.14 -7.61
N GLY A 73 5.71 10.66 -8.70
CA GLY A 73 5.60 10.03 -10.00
C GLY A 73 6.31 8.68 -10.10
N ARG A 74 6.68 8.11 -8.95
CA ARG A 74 7.40 6.86 -8.85
C ARG A 74 6.51 5.75 -8.28
N ARG A 75 6.25 4.70 -9.06
CA ARG A 75 5.56 3.47 -8.64
C ARG A 75 6.10 2.22 -9.31
N ALA A 76 6.85 2.38 -10.40
CA ALA A 76 7.39 1.26 -11.14
C ALA A 76 8.66 0.72 -10.49
N PHE A 77 8.79 -0.60 -10.47
CA PHE A 77 10.08 -1.26 -10.30
C PHE A 77 10.96 -1.00 -11.52
N ASP A 78 12.25 -0.79 -11.30
CA ASP A 78 13.19 -0.41 -12.37
C ASP A 78 13.32 -1.49 -13.45
N LYS A 79 13.43 -2.74 -13.01
CA LYS A 79 13.45 -3.90 -13.91
C LYS A 79 12.53 -4.98 -13.39
N THR A 80 11.81 -5.57 -14.29
CA THR A 80 10.93 -6.69 -13.98
C THR A 80 10.99 -7.74 -15.09
N ALA A 81 10.79 -9.00 -14.71
CA ALA A 81 10.43 -10.08 -15.61
C ALA A 81 9.24 -10.82 -14.97
N ILE A 82 8.13 -10.88 -15.68
CA ILE A 82 6.86 -11.36 -15.14
C ILE A 82 6.27 -12.39 -16.10
N LEU A 83 5.92 -13.54 -15.54
CA LEU A 83 5.11 -14.57 -16.19
C LEU A 83 3.80 -14.68 -15.41
N ARG A 84 2.67 -14.47 -16.08
CA ARG A 84 1.32 -14.69 -15.56
C ARG A 84 0.65 -15.82 -16.30
N TRP A 85 -0.06 -16.65 -15.57
CA TRP A 85 -0.83 -17.75 -16.13
C TRP A 85 -2.21 -17.82 -15.49
N GLY A 86 -3.16 -18.37 -16.25
CA GLY A 86 -4.58 -18.43 -15.89
C GLY A 86 -5.35 -17.20 -16.37
N GLY A 87 -6.68 -17.35 -16.41
CA GLY A 87 -7.60 -16.31 -16.87
C GLY A 87 -8.07 -15.39 -15.74
N GLU A 88 -9.16 -14.68 -16.00
CA GLU A 88 -9.78 -13.80 -15.01
C GLU A 88 -10.45 -14.56 -13.87
N ARG A 89 -10.87 -15.80 -14.09
CA ARG A 89 -11.54 -16.69 -13.12
C ARG A 89 -10.83 -18.02 -13.00
N GLY A 90 -11.09 -18.71 -11.89
CA GLY A 90 -10.48 -19.99 -11.58
C GLY A 90 -9.08 -19.86 -11.01
N LEU A 91 -8.23 -20.81 -11.26
CA LEU A 91 -6.87 -20.84 -10.77
C LEU A 91 -5.96 -19.99 -11.69
N ARG A 92 -5.22 -19.07 -11.07
CA ARG A 92 -4.22 -18.25 -11.76
C ARG A 92 -3.00 -18.02 -10.88
N GLY A 93 -1.90 -17.59 -11.47
CA GLY A 93 -0.70 -17.28 -10.70
C GLY A 93 0.33 -16.49 -11.48
N ASP A 94 1.29 -15.97 -10.75
CA ASP A 94 2.40 -15.17 -11.29
C ASP A 94 3.72 -15.70 -10.78
N LEU A 95 4.74 -15.63 -11.65
CA LEU A 95 6.15 -15.70 -11.26
C LEU A 95 6.80 -14.40 -11.69
N MET A 96 7.42 -13.70 -10.72
CA MET A 96 7.97 -12.38 -10.97
C MET A 96 9.37 -12.28 -10.41
N TRP A 97 10.23 -11.63 -11.17
CA TRP A 97 11.49 -11.06 -10.71
C TRP A 97 11.37 -9.56 -10.77
N LEU A 98 11.65 -8.86 -9.65
CA LEU A 98 11.49 -7.42 -9.50
C LEU A 98 12.77 -6.81 -8.93
N GLU A 99 13.31 -5.78 -9.57
CA GLU A 99 14.47 -5.00 -9.08
C GLU A 99 14.03 -3.55 -8.86
N SER A 100 14.31 -3.03 -7.67
CA SER A 100 14.06 -1.64 -7.30
C SER A 100 15.34 -0.79 -7.45
N ASP A 101 15.23 0.41 -8.05
CA ASP A 101 16.30 1.42 -8.02
C ASP A 101 16.10 2.42 -6.87
N ASN A 102 15.18 2.16 -5.93
CA ASN A 102 14.77 3.09 -4.87
C ASN A 102 15.73 3.05 -3.66
N PRO A 103 16.51 4.12 -3.41
CA PRO A 103 17.36 4.16 -2.22
C PRO A 103 16.60 4.07 -0.91
N ALA A 104 15.36 4.61 -0.84
CA ALA A 104 14.51 4.56 0.35
C ALA A 104 14.05 3.14 0.70
N GLN A 105 14.10 2.22 -0.26
CA GLN A 105 13.81 0.79 -0.09
C GLN A 105 15.10 -0.06 -0.01
N ALA A 106 16.28 0.56 0.03
CA ALA A 106 17.57 -0.13 -0.07
C ALA A 106 17.75 -0.95 -1.37
N LYS A 107 17.08 -0.55 -2.46
CA LYS A 107 17.17 -1.15 -3.80
C LYS A 107 17.12 -2.68 -3.80
N PRO A 108 16.08 -3.29 -3.27
CA PRO A 108 16.02 -4.75 -3.20
C PRO A 108 15.73 -5.38 -4.56
N GLU A 109 16.20 -6.62 -4.69
CA GLU A 109 15.85 -7.57 -5.73
C GLU A 109 14.95 -8.64 -5.13
N LEU A 110 13.80 -8.93 -5.75
CA LEU A 110 12.79 -9.84 -5.25
C LEU A 110 12.48 -10.95 -6.25
N GLY A 111 12.36 -12.18 -5.76
CA GLY A 111 11.60 -13.25 -6.41
C GLY A 111 10.23 -13.35 -5.77
N VAL A 112 9.17 -13.31 -6.57
CA VAL A 112 7.78 -13.37 -6.11
C VAL A 112 7.02 -14.46 -6.86
N ALA A 113 6.24 -15.25 -6.13
CA ALA A 113 5.30 -16.21 -6.69
C ALA A 113 3.92 -15.99 -6.08
N THR A 114 2.88 -15.97 -6.90
CA THR A 114 1.50 -15.90 -6.45
C THR A 114 0.69 -17.08 -6.97
N LEU A 115 -0.31 -17.47 -6.21
CA LEU A 115 -1.32 -18.45 -6.62
C LEU A 115 -2.66 -17.95 -6.11
N GLU A 116 -3.63 -17.81 -7.00
CA GLU A 116 -4.97 -17.32 -6.66
C GLU A 116 -6.05 -18.26 -7.21
N HIS A 117 -7.13 -18.35 -6.44
CA HIS A 117 -8.39 -18.93 -6.91
C HIS A 117 -9.46 -17.85 -6.89
N VAL A 118 -9.97 -17.49 -8.06
CA VAL A 118 -10.93 -16.39 -8.26
C VAL A 118 -12.28 -16.95 -8.64
N VAL A 119 -13.28 -16.59 -7.83
CA VAL A 119 -14.70 -16.88 -8.09
C VAL A 119 -15.50 -15.57 -7.99
N ASP A 120 -16.79 -15.59 -8.32
CA ASP A 120 -17.64 -14.39 -8.27
C ASP A 120 -17.79 -13.83 -6.86
N GLU A 121 -17.77 -14.69 -5.88
CA GLU A 121 -17.95 -14.35 -4.47
C GLU A 121 -16.67 -13.86 -3.81
N GLY A 122 -15.51 -14.04 -4.46
CA GLY A 122 -14.25 -13.57 -3.93
C GLY A 122 -13.00 -14.23 -4.50
N THR A 123 -11.86 -13.91 -3.89
CA THR A 123 -10.53 -14.41 -4.23
C THR A 123 -9.85 -14.96 -2.99
N LEU A 124 -9.26 -16.14 -3.12
CA LEU A 124 -8.26 -16.66 -2.18
C LEU A 124 -6.89 -16.62 -2.84
N GLY A 125 -5.87 -16.16 -2.13
CA GLY A 125 -4.53 -16.01 -2.69
C GLY A 125 -3.43 -16.41 -1.71
N LEU A 126 -2.38 -17.01 -2.26
CA LEU A 126 -1.09 -17.27 -1.61
C LEU A 126 -0.04 -16.41 -2.30
N THR A 127 0.84 -15.78 -1.52
CA THR A 127 1.99 -15.06 -2.03
C THR A 127 3.25 -15.55 -1.34
N LEU A 128 4.29 -15.82 -2.10
CA LEU A 128 5.62 -16.15 -1.60
C LEU A 128 6.60 -15.12 -2.14
N ILE A 129 7.42 -14.53 -1.26
CA ILE A 129 8.44 -13.56 -1.64
C ILE A 129 9.78 -14.02 -1.05
N LYS A 130 10.83 -13.86 -1.83
CA LYS A 130 12.21 -13.97 -1.36
C LYS A 130 12.95 -12.70 -1.76
N VAL A 131 13.55 -12.02 -0.79
CA VAL A 131 14.50 -10.95 -1.05
C VAL A 131 15.83 -11.59 -1.45
N LEU A 132 16.20 -11.42 -2.71
CA LEU A 132 17.38 -12.05 -3.30
C LEU A 132 18.65 -11.26 -2.95
N ASP A 133 18.56 -9.92 -3.07
CA ASP A 133 19.63 -9.00 -2.75
C ASP A 133 19.10 -7.65 -2.28
N THR A 134 19.99 -6.82 -1.73
CA THR A 134 19.78 -5.40 -1.39
C THR A 134 21.08 -4.65 -1.62
N ASP A 135 21.01 -3.33 -1.85
CA ASP A 135 22.20 -2.48 -1.75
C ASP A 135 22.84 -2.66 -0.36
N ARG A 136 24.15 -2.92 -0.33
CA ARG A 136 24.81 -3.30 0.91
C ARG A 136 24.79 -2.21 1.96
N GLU A 137 25.14 -0.99 1.58
CA GLU A 137 25.26 0.14 2.52
C GLU A 137 23.87 0.60 2.98
N LEU A 138 22.94 0.75 2.05
CA LEU A 138 21.57 1.14 2.35
C LEU A 138 20.80 0.04 3.09
N GLY A 139 21.06 -1.23 2.78
CA GLY A 139 20.46 -2.37 3.45
C GLY A 139 20.88 -2.45 4.91
N GLU A 140 22.18 -2.36 5.21
CA GLU A 140 22.69 -2.35 6.57
C GLU A 140 22.18 -1.14 7.38
N LEU A 141 21.95 0.01 6.73
CA LEU A 141 21.46 1.24 7.39
C LEU A 141 19.95 1.20 7.65
N LEU A 142 19.14 0.80 6.66
CA LEU A 142 17.68 0.98 6.70
C LEU A 142 16.93 -0.32 7.03
N TYR A 143 17.43 -1.45 6.55
CA TYR A 143 16.76 -2.75 6.62
C TYR A 143 17.77 -3.90 6.80
N PRO A 144 18.48 -3.97 7.93
CA PRO A 144 19.63 -4.89 8.11
C PRO A 144 19.27 -6.38 7.96
N GLU A 145 17.99 -6.73 8.14
CA GLU A 145 17.51 -8.12 8.05
C GLU A 145 16.79 -8.45 6.76
N ARG A 146 16.60 -7.46 5.86
CA ARG A 146 15.83 -7.63 4.61
C ARG A 146 16.50 -8.59 3.64
N ARG A 147 17.83 -8.56 3.51
CA ARG A 147 18.57 -9.43 2.59
C ARG A 147 18.43 -10.90 2.98
N GLY A 148 17.90 -11.72 2.06
CA GLY A 148 17.65 -13.14 2.28
C GLY A 148 16.32 -13.45 2.97
N MET A 149 15.58 -12.45 3.44
CA MET A 149 14.25 -12.60 4.05
C MET A 149 13.31 -13.35 3.10
N LYS A 150 12.49 -14.24 3.69
CA LYS A 150 11.41 -14.92 2.99
C LYS A 150 10.09 -14.50 3.59
N VAL A 151 9.09 -14.31 2.75
CA VAL A 151 7.74 -13.97 3.18
C VAL A 151 6.75 -14.96 2.57
N ALA A 152 5.82 -15.43 3.39
CA ALA A 152 4.65 -16.15 2.94
C ALA A 152 3.41 -15.40 3.39
N SER A 153 2.43 -15.23 2.51
CA SER A 153 1.17 -14.58 2.85
C SER A 153 -0.01 -15.40 2.33
N LEU A 154 -1.08 -15.43 3.13
CA LEU A 154 -2.37 -15.98 2.75
C LEU A 154 -3.41 -14.88 2.86
N ARG A 155 -4.18 -14.65 1.78
CA ARG A 155 -5.22 -13.62 1.73
C ARG A 155 -6.55 -14.15 1.24
N GLY A 156 -7.61 -13.47 1.64
CA GLY A 156 -8.96 -13.67 1.12
C GLY A 156 -9.69 -12.34 1.03
N GLN A 157 -10.45 -12.14 -0.05
CA GLN A 157 -11.25 -10.94 -0.26
C GLN A 157 -12.50 -11.29 -1.05
N GLY A 158 -13.66 -10.76 -0.66
CA GLY A 158 -14.89 -10.97 -1.39
C GLY A 158 -16.14 -10.60 -0.59
N ASN A 159 -17.29 -11.02 -1.09
CA ASN A 159 -18.60 -10.80 -0.43
C ASN A 159 -19.25 -12.09 0.06
N MET A 160 -18.63 -13.25 -0.15
CA MET A 160 -19.14 -14.57 0.22
C MET A 160 -20.56 -14.84 -0.27
N GLY A 161 -20.96 -14.28 -1.44
CA GLY A 161 -22.30 -14.41 -2.00
C GLY A 161 -23.37 -13.51 -1.33
N VAL A 162 -22.99 -12.65 -0.39
CA VAL A 162 -23.90 -11.70 0.26
C VAL A 162 -23.79 -10.34 -0.41
N PRO A 163 -24.85 -9.86 -1.10
CA PRO A 163 -24.84 -8.52 -1.70
C PRO A 163 -24.51 -7.45 -0.65
N ASN A 164 -23.80 -6.41 -1.07
CA ASN A 164 -23.42 -5.26 -0.24
C ASN A 164 -22.39 -5.54 0.88
N LEU A 165 -22.04 -6.80 1.15
CA LEU A 165 -21.00 -7.17 2.10
C LEU A 165 -19.63 -7.07 1.40
N PHE A 166 -18.65 -6.57 2.13
CA PHE A 166 -17.24 -6.68 1.79
C PHE A 166 -16.47 -7.31 2.95
N LEU A 167 -15.68 -8.31 2.67
CA LEU A 167 -14.77 -8.93 3.64
C LEU A 167 -13.39 -9.03 3.03
N ALA A 168 -12.36 -8.75 3.82
CA ALA A 168 -10.98 -8.98 3.43
C ALA A 168 -10.13 -9.37 4.64
N ALA A 169 -9.17 -10.24 4.41
CA ALA A 169 -8.18 -10.63 5.40
C ALA A 169 -6.88 -11.02 4.71
N GLU A 170 -5.77 -10.73 5.34
CA GLU A 170 -4.46 -11.24 4.94
C GLU A 170 -3.59 -11.47 6.17
N ARG A 171 -2.75 -12.49 6.12
CA ARG A 171 -1.70 -12.72 7.11
C ARG A 171 -0.40 -13.03 6.40
N ALA A 172 0.64 -12.27 6.75
CA ALA A 172 1.99 -12.44 6.28
C ALA A 172 2.91 -12.92 7.42
N TRP A 173 3.82 -13.80 7.08
CA TRP A 173 4.90 -14.31 7.93
C TRP A 173 6.23 -14.02 7.27
N GLU A 174 7.15 -13.44 8.01
CA GLU A 174 8.51 -13.17 7.59
C GLU A 174 9.49 -14.08 8.33
N ASP A 175 10.33 -14.76 7.56
CA ASP A 175 11.47 -15.53 8.03
C ASP A 175 12.73 -14.69 7.76
N LYS A 176 13.28 -14.11 8.82
CA LYS A 176 14.46 -13.23 8.82
C LYS A 176 15.65 -13.95 9.45
N ARG A 177 16.83 -13.38 9.31
CA ARG A 177 18.04 -13.94 9.87
C ARG A 177 17.98 -14.08 11.40
N ASP A 178 17.45 -13.06 12.09
CA ASP A 178 17.52 -12.94 13.53
C ASP A 178 16.15 -13.21 14.22
N GLY A 179 15.14 -13.68 13.47
CA GLY A 179 13.83 -14.03 14.02
C GLY A 179 12.71 -14.07 13.00
N ASN A 180 11.50 -14.32 13.46
CA ASN A 180 10.30 -14.36 12.65
C ASN A 180 9.39 -13.21 13.04
N GLU A 181 8.86 -12.55 12.03
CA GLU A 181 7.90 -11.45 12.19
C GLU A 181 6.58 -11.77 11.49
N SER A 182 5.53 -11.07 11.84
CA SER A 182 4.25 -11.25 11.17
C SER A 182 3.38 -10.00 11.19
N ALA A 183 2.56 -9.88 10.18
CA ALA A 183 1.49 -8.91 10.16
C ALA A 183 0.19 -9.55 9.67
N TRP A 184 -0.94 -8.99 10.06
CA TRP A 184 -2.23 -9.45 9.61
C TRP A 184 -3.28 -8.35 9.73
N TYR A 185 -4.36 -8.51 8.97
CA TYR A 185 -5.55 -7.69 9.11
C TYR A 185 -6.83 -8.48 8.89
N LEU A 186 -7.91 -7.93 9.43
CA LEU A 186 -9.29 -8.32 9.15
C LEU A 186 -10.07 -7.06 8.83
N GLU A 187 -10.86 -7.09 7.76
CA GLU A 187 -11.71 -5.98 7.33
C GLU A 187 -13.11 -6.47 7.00
N ALA A 188 -14.10 -5.71 7.43
CA ALA A 188 -15.50 -5.92 7.07
C ALA A 188 -16.13 -4.59 6.69
N GLY A 189 -16.93 -4.59 5.63
CA GLY A 189 -17.64 -3.42 5.13
C GLY A 189 -19.05 -3.74 4.70
N TRP A 190 -19.88 -2.71 4.71
CA TRP A 190 -21.27 -2.79 4.27
C TRP A 190 -21.67 -1.55 3.48
N THR A 191 -22.38 -1.75 2.37
CA THR A 191 -22.95 -0.66 1.56
C THR A 191 -24.46 -0.65 1.70
N PHE A 192 -25.03 0.47 2.11
CA PHE A 192 -26.48 0.66 2.28
C PHE A 192 -27.10 1.11 0.96
N THR A 193 -27.31 0.18 0.05
CA THR A 193 -27.79 0.47 -1.32
C THR A 193 -29.17 1.10 -1.40
N GLU A 194 -30.02 0.88 -0.36
CA GLU A 194 -31.38 1.42 -0.27
C GLU A 194 -31.41 2.88 0.25
N LEU A 195 -30.30 3.38 0.78
CA LEU A 195 -30.24 4.74 1.31
C LEU A 195 -29.78 5.73 0.22
N PRO A 196 -30.26 6.98 0.27
CA PRO A 196 -29.74 8.04 -0.60
C PRO A 196 -28.22 8.15 -0.50
N GLY A 197 -27.55 8.29 -1.64
CA GLY A 197 -26.09 8.35 -1.69
C GLY A 197 -25.37 7.03 -1.42
N LYS A 198 -26.12 5.92 -1.23
CA LYS A 198 -25.59 4.57 -1.02
C LYS A 198 -24.38 4.56 -0.06
N PRO A 199 -24.52 5.09 1.17
CA PRO A 199 -23.41 5.20 2.08
C PRO A 199 -22.80 3.82 2.38
N SER A 200 -21.50 3.78 2.55
CA SER A 200 -20.76 2.61 2.97
C SER A 200 -19.96 2.87 4.24
N ILE A 201 -19.83 1.85 5.04
CA ILE A 201 -18.94 1.82 6.21
C ILE A 201 -18.05 0.60 6.10
N ASN A 202 -16.77 0.76 6.41
CA ASN A 202 -15.87 -0.35 6.62
C ASN A 202 -15.10 -0.17 7.93
N TYR A 203 -14.77 -1.29 8.55
CA TYR A 203 -13.90 -1.36 9.71
C TYR A 203 -12.77 -2.34 9.42
N ARG A 204 -11.53 -1.92 9.71
CA ARG A 204 -10.36 -2.77 9.64
C ARG A 204 -9.57 -2.71 10.93
N TYR A 205 -9.18 -3.87 11.42
CA TYR A 205 -8.14 -4.00 12.42
C TYR A 205 -6.91 -4.63 11.77
N SER A 206 -5.74 -4.02 11.96
CA SER A 206 -4.46 -4.55 11.49
C SER A 206 -3.44 -4.55 12.62
N ARG A 207 -2.54 -5.53 12.59
CA ARG A 207 -1.45 -5.66 13.56
C ARG A 207 -0.17 -6.04 12.83
N PHE A 208 0.89 -5.31 13.15
CA PHE A 208 2.24 -5.48 12.61
C PHE A 208 3.18 -5.69 13.77
N SER A 209 3.89 -6.83 13.83
CA SER A 209 4.83 -7.13 14.92
C SER A 209 5.98 -6.14 14.97
N GLU A 210 6.77 -6.22 16.03
CA GLU A 210 7.73 -5.19 16.44
C GLU A 210 8.83 -4.96 15.40
N GLY A 211 9.30 -6.01 14.74
CA GLY A 211 10.31 -5.96 13.69
C GLY A 211 9.79 -6.23 12.29
N TYR A 212 8.47 -6.21 12.07
CA TYR A 212 7.89 -6.47 10.75
C TYR A 212 8.38 -5.47 9.69
N ASP A 213 8.79 -5.99 8.53
CA ASP A 213 9.22 -5.21 7.38
C ASP A 213 8.04 -5.03 6.40
N PRO A 214 7.48 -3.83 6.26
CA PRO A 214 6.28 -3.61 5.44
C PRO A 214 6.51 -3.73 3.93
N LEU A 215 7.74 -3.98 3.47
CA LEU A 215 8.10 -4.10 2.06
C LEU A 215 7.62 -2.90 1.22
N PHE A 216 6.80 -3.18 0.20
CA PHE A 216 6.30 -2.22 -0.79
C PHE A 216 4.80 -1.95 -0.64
N TYR A 217 4.30 -1.95 0.59
CA TYR A 217 2.89 -1.68 0.87
C TYR A 217 2.41 -0.35 0.28
N GLY A 218 1.12 -0.24 -0.01
CA GLY A 218 0.53 0.99 -0.52
C GLY A 218 -0.97 0.93 -0.79
N ASN A 219 -1.50 1.98 -1.41
CA ASN A 219 -2.91 2.11 -1.72
C ASN A 219 -3.29 1.23 -2.91
N GLY A 220 -3.72 0.01 -2.66
CA GLY A 220 -4.16 -0.92 -3.69
C GLY A 220 -5.64 -0.76 -4.08
N ARG A 221 -6.54 -0.41 -3.15
CA ARG A 221 -8.00 -0.31 -3.38
C ARG A 221 -8.54 1.11 -3.30
N ALA A 222 -8.26 1.83 -2.23
CA ALA A 222 -8.85 3.14 -1.95
C ALA A 222 -7.95 3.95 -1.00
N LEU A 223 -8.27 5.23 -0.80
CA LEU A 223 -7.66 6.06 0.24
C LEU A 223 -7.70 5.34 1.59
N GLY A 224 -6.63 5.42 2.34
CA GLY A 224 -6.51 4.81 3.65
C GLY A 224 -6.36 3.29 3.64
N THR A 225 -6.11 2.63 2.49
CA THR A 225 -5.95 1.16 2.47
C THR A 225 -4.71 0.75 3.27
N TRP A 226 -3.48 1.00 2.79
CA TRP A 226 -2.26 0.64 3.54
C TRP A 226 -1.38 1.84 3.87
N PHE A 227 -1.75 3.02 3.42
CA PHE A 227 -1.23 4.28 3.88
C PHE A 227 -2.05 4.70 5.10
N GLN A 228 -1.61 4.31 6.28
CA GLN A 228 -2.38 4.45 7.50
C GLN A 228 -2.20 5.82 8.12
N GLY A 229 -3.21 6.69 7.93
CA GLY A 229 -3.20 8.07 8.36
C GLY A 229 -2.50 9.01 7.36
N GLU A 230 -3.23 9.95 6.80
CA GLU A 230 -2.71 10.90 5.81
C GLU A 230 -1.76 11.93 6.45
N VAL A 231 -2.01 12.29 7.69
CA VAL A 231 -1.15 13.19 8.48
C VAL A 231 -0.12 12.38 9.26
N ALA A 232 -0.57 11.37 10.01
CA ALA A 232 0.28 10.55 10.86
C ALA A 232 1.45 9.94 10.09
N SER A 233 1.21 9.35 8.93
CA SER A 233 2.26 8.74 8.12
C SER A 233 3.30 9.76 7.61
N ASN A 234 2.92 11.03 7.45
CA ASN A 234 3.85 12.09 7.07
C ASN A 234 4.70 12.59 8.24
N TYR A 235 4.19 12.55 9.47
CA TYR A 235 4.86 13.07 10.66
C TYR A 235 5.59 12.01 11.48
N ALA A 236 4.94 10.88 11.72
CA ALA A 236 5.48 9.83 12.58
C ALA A 236 6.13 8.68 11.80
N GLY A 237 5.97 8.68 10.46
CA GLY A 237 6.38 7.61 9.58
C GLY A 237 5.30 6.52 9.44
N PRO A 238 5.60 5.46 8.69
CA PRO A 238 4.63 4.41 8.43
C PRO A 238 4.24 3.68 9.71
N PHE A 239 2.95 3.38 9.84
CA PHE A 239 2.38 2.62 10.96
C PHE A 239 2.23 1.12 10.64
N ASN A 240 3.06 0.60 9.74
CA ASN A 240 3.04 -0.80 9.32
C ASN A 240 4.17 -1.61 9.97
N THR A 241 4.63 -1.21 11.15
CA THR A 241 5.65 -1.87 11.97
C THR A 241 5.41 -1.53 13.43
N ASN A 242 5.51 -2.48 14.36
CA ASN A 242 5.37 -2.27 15.80
C ASN A 242 4.06 -1.57 16.18
N THR A 243 2.97 -1.85 15.49
CA THR A 243 1.72 -1.10 15.65
C THR A 243 0.50 -2.00 15.47
N ALA A 244 -0.55 -1.75 16.25
CA ALA A 244 -1.91 -2.16 15.98
C ALA A 244 -2.73 -0.95 15.55
N VAL A 245 -3.58 -1.09 14.54
CA VAL A 245 -4.35 0.02 13.97
C VAL A 245 -5.81 -0.36 13.84
N HIS A 246 -6.68 0.44 14.42
CA HIS A 246 -8.12 0.44 14.15
C HIS A 246 -8.41 1.51 13.10
N HIS A 247 -9.10 1.13 12.05
CA HIS A 247 -9.51 2.02 10.98
C HIS A 247 -10.99 1.89 10.71
N VAL A 248 -11.70 3.01 10.63
CA VAL A 248 -13.08 3.11 10.14
C VAL A 248 -13.09 4.02 8.93
N GLY A 249 -13.63 3.52 7.81
CA GLY A 249 -13.87 4.29 6.60
C GLY A 249 -15.36 4.51 6.39
N LEU A 250 -15.73 5.71 6.04
CA LEU A 250 -17.09 6.11 5.65
C LEU A 250 -17.02 6.74 4.27
N LYS A 251 -17.96 6.40 3.38
CA LYS A 251 -18.07 7.02 2.05
C LYS A 251 -19.52 7.08 1.62
N ALA A 252 -19.91 8.18 0.97
CA ALA A 252 -21.24 8.32 0.39
C ALA A 252 -21.17 9.15 -0.90
N SER A 253 -22.01 8.83 -1.86
CA SER A 253 -22.21 9.62 -3.06
C SER A 253 -23.19 10.77 -2.75
N VAL A 254 -22.77 12.02 -2.96
CA VAL A 254 -23.60 13.19 -2.66
C VAL A 254 -24.37 13.63 -3.89
N MET A 255 -23.73 13.51 -5.04
CA MET A 255 -24.28 13.76 -6.37
C MET A 255 -23.45 13.01 -7.41
N ASP A 256 -23.92 12.98 -8.65
CA ASP A 256 -23.17 12.34 -9.73
C ASP A 256 -21.75 12.90 -9.82
N GLY A 257 -20.78 12.00 -9.81
CA GLY A 257 -19.36 12.33 -9.85
C GLY A 257 -18.75 12.83 -8.54
N LEU A 258 -19.52 13.05 -7.46
CA LEU A 258 -19.02 13.53 -6.17
C LEU A 258 -19.28 12.55 -5.03
N ASN A 259 -18.20 11.99 -4.49
CA ASN A 259 -18.22 11.21 -3.27
C ASN A 259 -17.57 12.00 -2.12
N LEU A 260 -18.15 11.94 -0.94
CA LEU A 260 -17.53 12.39 0.29
C LEU A 260 -17.13 11.18 1.14
N GLY A 261 -16.01 11.29 1.84
CA GLY A 261 -15.54 10.26 2.72
C GLY A 261 -14.87 10.81 3.97
N ALA A 262 -14.80 9.94 4.98
CA ALA A 262 -14.04 10.16 6.20
C ALA A 262 -13.27 8.90 6.57
N LEU A 263 -12.06 9.08 7.08
CA LEU A 263 -11.20 8.01 7.62
C LEU A 263 -10.93 8.34 9.08
N VAL A 264 -11.05 7.34 9.95
CA VAL A 264 -10.78 7.48 11.38
C VAL A 264 -9.78 6.41 11.77
N TYR A 265 -8.70 6.81 12.43
CA TYR A 265 -7.66 5.89 12.88
C TYR A 265 -7.41 6.00 14.38
N SER A 266 -7.12 4.87 15.02
CA SER A 266 -6.47 4.78 16.32
C SER A 266 -5.23 3.91 16.17
N PHE A 267 -4.09 4.45 16.58
CA PHE A 267 -2.79 3.79 16.51
C PHE A 267 -2.34 3.42 17.92
N ASP A 268 -1.99 2.15 18.12
CA ASP A 268 -1.49 1.60 19.38
C ASP A 268 -0.14 0.92 19.14
N THR A 269 0.90 1.38 19.81
CA THR A 269 2.23 0.82 19.75
C THR A 269 2.29 -0.49 20.54
N LEU A 270 2.87 -1.54 19.97
CA LEU A 270 2.99 -2.85 20.63
C LEU A 270 4.11 -2.82 21.68
N ASP A 271 5.31 -2.48 21.27
CA ASP A 271 6.45 -2.27 22.18
C ASP A 271 6.86 -0.80 22.22
N ARG A 272 6.47 -0.12 23.30
CA ARG A 272 6.76 1.29 23.50
C ARG A 272 8.23 1.58 23.87
N SER A 273 9.04 0.57 24.16
CA SER A 273 10.48 0.72 24.36
C SER A 273 11.22 1.07 23.06
N LEU A 274 10.65 0.71 21.92
CA LEU A 274 11.13 1.03 20.57
C LEU A 274 10.61 2.39 20.06
N GLY A 275 9.97 3.18 20.94
CA GLY A 275 9.33 4.45 20.60
C GLY A 275 7.80 4.36 20.64
N ASN A 276 7.14 5.48 20.93
CA ASN A 276 5.70 5.52 21.09
C ASN A 276 5.05 6.22 19.89
N ARG A 277 4.23 5.51 19.15
CA ARG A 277 3.45 5.97 17.99
C ARG A 277 1.97 6.08 18.29
N ASP A 278 1.56 5.93 19.58
CA ASP A 278 0.16 6.04 19.96
C ASP A 278 -0.42 7.38 19.50
N GLY A 279 -1.57 7.35 18.87
CA GLY A 279 -2.21 8.54 18.32
C GLY A 279 -3.59 8.28 17.76
N ARG A 280 -4.24 9.32 17.30
CA ARG A 280 -5.53 9.27 16.62
C ARG A 280 -5.53 10.21 15.44
N GLU A 281 -6.25 9.84 14.39
CA GLU A 281 -6.40 10.67 13.21
C GLU A 281 -7.82 10.63 12.68
N ILE A 282 -8.27 11.76 12.14
CA ILE A 282 -9.50 11.88 11.37
C ILE A 282 -9.16 12.63 10.10
N ASP A 283 -9.48 12.02 8.95
CA ASP A 283 -9.38 12.66 7.64
C ASP A 283 -10.76 12.80 7.03
N ILE A 284 -11.00 13.93 6.36
CA ILE A 284 -12.20 14.18 5.58
C ILE A 284 -11.74 14.48 4.17
N TYR A 285 -12.33 13.81 3.19
CA TYR A 285 -11.95 13.96 1.80
C TYR A 285 -13.15 13.98 0.86
N ALA A 286 -12.93 14.46 -0.35
CA ALA A 286 -13.84 14.26 -1.46
C ALA A 286 -13.12 13.65 -2.66
N GLU A 287 -13.86 12.87 -3.44
CA GLU A 287 -13.48 12.41 -4.77
C GLU A 287 -14.47 13.03 -5.73
N TRP A 288 -14.05 14.04 -6.49
CA TRP A 288 -14.91 14.79 -7.38
C TRP A 288 -14.46 14.67 -8.84
N ASN A 289 -15.13 13.79 -9.57
CA ASN A 289 -15.00 13.69 -11.02
C ASN A 289 -15.89 14.78 -11.64
N ILE A 290 -15.29 15.93 -11.98
CA ILE A 290 -16.00 17.07 -12.53
C ILE A 290 -16.52 16.73 -13.93
N ASP A 291 -15.67 16.08 -14.71
CA ASP A 291 -15.92 15.61 -16.06
C ASP A 291 -15.00 14.41 -16.39
N PRO A 292 -15.04 13.80 -17.59
CA PRO A 292 -14.18 12.66 -17.95
C PRO A 292 -12.67 12.96 -17.86
N HIS A 293 -12.27 14.22 -17.83
CA HIS A 293 -10.87 14.63 -17.84
C HIS A 293 -10.36 15.10 -16.47
N TRP A 294 -11.23 15.67 -15.63
CA TRP A 294 -10.84 16.30 -14.38
C TRP A 294 -11.36 15.59 -13.15
N THR A 295 -10.44 15.20 -12.27
CA THR A 295 -10.76 14.72 -10.92
C THR A 295 -10.08 15.62 -9.89
N LEU A 296 -10.83 16.08 -8.89
CA LEU A 296 -10.31 16.80 -7.73
C LEU A 296 -10.44 15.92 -6.48
N LEU A 297 -9.38 15.89 -5.68
CA LEU A 297 -9.28 15.12 -4.44
C LEU A 297 -8.82 16.06 -3.30
N PRO A 298 -9.69 16.91 -2.75
CA PRO A 298 -9.38 17.67 -1.53
C PRO A 298 -9.40 16.74 -0.32
N LEU A 299 -8.48 16.98 0.62
CA LEU A 299 -8.39 16.27 1.88
C LEU A 299 -7.98 17.22 3.00
N LEU A 300 -8.63 17.06 4.17
CA LEU A 300 -8.26 17.68 5.43
C LEU A 300 -8.05 16.58 6.47
N GLY A 301 -6.88 16.56 7.08
CA GLY A 301 -6.52 15.58 8.09
C GLY A 301 -6.12 16.23 9.42
N PHE A 302 -6.48 15.59 10.53
CA PHE A 302 -6.25 16.03 11.91
C PHE A 302 -5.62 14.88 12.69
N TYR A 303 -4.31 14.92 12.88
CA TYR A 303 -3.58 13.93 13.65
C TYR A 303 -3.19 14.44 15.04
N LYS A 304 -3.52 13.66 16.06
CA LYS A 304 -3.17 13.92 17.46
C LYS A 304 -2.25 12.81 17.99
N PRO A 305 -0.93 13.02 18.03
CA PRO A 305 -0.01 12.09 18.71
C PRO A 305 -0.24 12.15 20.23
N GLN A 306 0.00 11.05 20.93
CA GLN A 306 -0.11 11.00 22.39
C GLN A 306 1.15 11.45 23.10
N ARG A 307 2.31 11.49 22.42
CA ARG A 307 3.61 11.84 22.97
C ARG A 307 4.37 12.77 22.02
N SER A 308 5.01 13.78 22.57
CA SER A 308 6.03 14.54 21.86
C SER A 308 7.30 13.71 21.65
N VAL A 309 8.20 14.14 20.77
CA VAL A 309 9.52 13.48 20.59
C VAL A 309 10.29 13.45 21.89
N SER A 310 10.30 14.56 22.66
CA SER A 310 10.94 14.62 23.97
C SER A 310 10.28 13.72 25.03
N GLY A 311 9.03 13.34 24.84
CA GLY A 311 8.29 12.40 25.68
C GLY A 311 8.33 10.94 25.19
N GLY A 312 9.22 10.62 24.26
CA GLY A 312 9.39 9.27 23.70
C GLY A 312 8.54 8.97 22.49
N GLY A 313 7.86 9.99 21.90
CA GLY A 313 7.15 9.85 20.63
C GLY A 313 8.10 9.78 19.43
N THR A 314 7.61 9.30 18.31
CA THR A 314 8.38 9.15 17.06
C THR A 314 8.06 10.23 16.01
N GLN A 315 7.01 11.02 16.22
CA GLN A 315 6.57 12.07 15.30
C GLN A 315 7.51 13.29 15.33
N LEU A 316 7.52 14.04 14.24
CA LEU A 316 8.20 15.34 14.21
C LEU A 316 7.39 16.39 14.95
N GLY A 317 8.02 17.15 15.85
CA GLY A 317 7.39 18.25 16.59
C GLY A 317 6.87 17.88 17.97
N ASP A 318 5.79 18.52 18.38
CA ASP A 318 5.17 18.35 19.69
C ASP A 318 3.96 17.38 19.64
N ASP A 319 3.26 17.24 20.76
CA ASP A 319 2.07 16.40 20.89
C ASP A 319 0.74 17.15 20.63
N ARG A 320 0.79 18.34 20.01
CA ARG A 320 -0.42 19.06 19.60
C ARG A 320 -1.05 18.41 18.37
N THR A 321 -2.30 18.76 18.10
CA THR A 321 -2.98 18.30 16.88
C THR A 321 -2.32 18.92 15.64
N ASN A 322 -1.90 18.08 14.72
CA ASN A 322 -1.36 18.48 13.42
C ASN A 322 -2.52 18.59 12.43
N LEU A 323 -2.61 19.71 11.74
CA LEU A 323 -3.55 19.93 10.65
C LEU A 323 -2.81 19.78 9.31
N TYR A 324 -3.40 19.00 8.44
CA TYR A 324 -2.95 18.81 7.07
C TYR A 324 -4.06 19.12 6.08
N ALA A 325 -3.74 19.88 5.04
CA ALA A 325 -4.66 20.15 3.94
C ALA A 325 -3.97 19.83 2.61
N GLN A 326 -4.67 19.10 1.75
CA GLN A 326 -4.21 18.73 0.43
C GLN A 326 -5.32 18.97 -0.60
N LEU A 327 -4.94 19.46 -1.77
CA LEU A 327 -5.76 19.44 -2.96
C LEU A 327 -4.97 18.79 -4.10
N LEU A 328 -5.42 17.62 -4.54
CA LEU A 328 -4.87 16.96 -5.71
C LEU A 328 -5.84 17.19 -6.88
N ALA A 329 -5.33 17.75 -7.97
CA ALA A 329 -6.04 17.87 -9.23
C ALA A 329 -5.40 16.92 -10.25
N VAL A 330 -6.20 16.02 -10.80
CA VAL A 330 -5.77 15.04 -11.81
C VAL A 330 -6.47 15.37 -13.12
N TRP A 331 -5.69 15.55 -14.17
CA TRP A 331 -6.18 15.67 -15.53
C TRP A 331 -5.79 14.44 -16.34
N SER A 332 -6.77 13.84 -17.00
CA SER A 332 -6.62 12.64 -17.80
C SER A 332 -7.00 12.89 -19.26
N TYR A 333 -6.33 12.23 -20.16
CA TYR A 333 -6.56 12.33 -21.61
C TYR A 333 -7.59 11.33 -22.06
#